data_4ddb9b6068d753f5e35d6e3fbd530cd1
#
_entry.id   4ddb9b6068d753f5e35d6e3fbd530cd1
#
_cell.length_a   1.000
_cell.length_b   1.000
_cell.length_c   1.000
_cell.angle_alpha   90.00
_cell.angle_beta   90.00
_cell.angle_gamma   90.00
#
_symmetry.space_group_name_H-M   'P 1'
#
loop_
_entity.id
_entity.type
_entity.pdbx_description
1 polymer ?
#
loop_
_entity_poly.entity_id
_entity_poly.type
_entity_poly.pdbx_seq_one_letter_code
_entity_poly.pdbx_strand_id
1 'polypeptide(L)'
;MFPPFPESEAKQECLLLIEQLEKSGCMDFCVEEEFRNPKFSLEYAKNNCGIMMGVLVCKIPDTNKKVVLKAFSGQYNSNWQIPGWVNPCFEVEKWQNEVNRADPKIKELTRKIEEFVNEEKLYGEDGKILHQLRKERKLLSNESLKNIYSFYEFTCFDGSIETYKTLQKNFENDFLFPTGTGDCCAPKLLNHAYKKGLQPISLAEFFYGKEPASSLKKHKTFYPPCDEKCGYVLPKMLGLEILYRDEDIIVVNKPSGILSVPGKGEDKFDCISTRVRKLIPDCIEQPSVHRLDMDTSGILVLGLTKESHRNLSIQFQDRKVEKKYQALLRGRLSDKTNETSGIIEFPMRVDLENRPYQIYDEEYGRIATTEWKLLEEFSLDEDFLQGEHQEDSLWRTRVE
;
A
#
# COMPACT_ATOMS: atom_id res chain seq x y z
N MET A 1 11.92 2.05 3.64
CA MET A 1 11.29 3.26 4.08
C MET A 1 9.81 3.12 4.39
N PHE A 2 9.07 2.43 3.63
CA PHE A 2 7.85 1.78 4.03
C PHE A 2 8.16 0.45 4.71
N PRO A 3 7.38 0.04 5.66
CA PRO A 3 6.24 0.70 6.28
C PRO A 3 6.68 1.75 7.32
N PRO A 4 5.80 2.67 7.71
CA PRO A 4 6.10 3.77 8.63
C PRO A 4 6.16 3.33 10.10
N PHE A 5 6.43 2.08 10.36
CA PHE A 5 6.48 1.51 11.70
C PHE A 5 7.89 1.59 12.27
N PRO A 6 8.06 1.85 13.59
CA PRO A 6 9.35 1.76 14.23
C PRO A 6 9.93 0.35 14.10
N GLU A 7 11.25 0.24 14.02
CA GLU A 7 11.94 -1.02 13.78
C GLU A 7 12.42 -1.72 15.07
N SER A 8 12.51 -1.00 16.18
CA SER A 8 13.24 -1.45 17.37
C SER A 8 12.73 -2.77 17.94
N GLU A 9 11.41 -2.89 18.13
CA GLU A 9 10.80 -4.12 18.67
C GLU A 9 10.89 -5.27 17.67
N ALA A 10 10.59 -5.02 16.38
CA ALA A 10 10.69 -6.04 15.35
C ALA A 10 12.14 -6.51 15.13
N LYS A 11 13.15 -5.64 15.31
CA LYS A 11 14.58 -6.05 15.27
C LYS A 11 14.91 -7.02 16.38
N GLN A 12 14.38 -6.84 17.59
CA GLN A 12 14.56 -7.80 18.69
C GLN A 12 13.96 -9.16 18.33
N GLU A 13 12.74 -9.16 17.79
CA GLU A 13 12.08 -10.41 17.35
C GLU A 13 12.80 -11.06 16.15
N CYS A 14 13.41 -10.28 15.27
CA CYS A 14 14.27 -10.80 14.20
C CYS A 14 15.52 -11.51 14.75
N LEU A 15 16.15 -10.98 15.79
CA LEU A 15 17.30 -11.63 16.43
C LEU A 15 16.90 -12.95 17.07
N LEU A 16 15.76 -12.99 17.78
CA LEU A 16 15.20 -14.24 18.32
C LEU A 16 14.86 -15.24 17.21
N LEU A 17 14.31 -14.78 16.10
CA LEU A 17 14.04 -15.62 14.94
C LEU A 17 15.34 -16.23 14.37
N ILE A 18 16.41 -15.42 14.23
CA ILE A 18 17.72 -15.91 13.76
C ILE A 18 18.24 -17.01 14.67
N GLU A 19 18.18 -16.82 16.00
CA GLU A 19 18.59 -17.83 16.98
C GLU A 19 17.77 -19.13 16.84
N GLN A 20 16.46 -19.02 16.70
CA GLN A 20 15.57 -20.18 16.51
C GLN A 20 15.88 -20.94 15.22
N LEU A 21 16.09 -20.21 14.11
CA LEU A 21 16.48 -20.78 12.82
C LEU A 21 17.81 -21.54 12.92
N GLU A 22 18.83 -20.92 13.52
CA GLU A 22 20.15 -21.52 13.64
C GLU A 22 20.16 -22.76 14.56
N LYS A 23 19.40 -22.71 15.64
CA LYS A 23 19.25 -23.83 16.57
C LYS A 23 18.52 -25.01 15.92
N SER A 24 17.49 -24.74 15.11
CA SER A 24 16.69 -25.80 14.48
C SER A 24 17.28 -26.31 13.16
N GLY A 25 18.08 -25.47 12.46
CA GLY A 25 18.63 -25.78 11.14
C GLY A 25 17.59 -25.75 10.00
N CYS A 26 16.36 -25.30 10.25
CA CYS A 26 15.28 -25.33 9.26
C CYS A 26 14.30 -24.14 9.39
N MET A 27 13.54 -23.88 8.32
CA MET A 27 12.52 -22.83 8.28
C MET A 27 11.22 -23.22 9.00
N ASP A 28 10.87 -24.51 8.99
CA ASP A 28 9.66 -25.09 9.60
C ASP A 28 9.89 -25.54 11.04
N PHE A 29 10.67 -24.78 11.80
CA PHE A 29 11.07 -25.10 13.19
C PHE A 29 9.89 -25.19 14.18
N CYS A 30 8.70 -24.73 13.81
CA CYS A 30 7.47 -24.91 14.61
C CYS A 30 6.84 -26.30 14.44
N VAL A 31 7.35 -27.12 13.52
CA VAL A 31 6.92 -28.50 13.27
C VAL A 31 7.85 -29.45 14.08
N GLU A 32 7.31 -30.54 14.62
CA GLU A 32 8.09 -31.58 15.29
C GLU A 32 9.16 -32.13 14.35
N GLU A 33 10.33 -32.43 14.87
CA GLU A 33 11.53 -32.71 14.08
C GLU A 33 11.34 -33.84 13.06
N GLU A 34 10.60 -34.88 13.43
CA GLU A 34 10.31 -36.05 12.57
C GLU A 34 9.40 -35.71 11.37
N PHE A 35 8.64 -34.61 11.44
CA PHE A 35 7.71 -34.16 10.36
C PHE A 35 8.25 -32.98 9.55
N ARG A 36 9.48 -32.51 9.82
CA ARG A 36 10.10 -31.41 9.10
C ARG A 36 10.41 -31.78 7.65
N ASN A 37 10.14 -30.85 6.75
CA ASN A 37 10.42 -31.04 5.34
C ASN A 37 11.92 -30.73 5.04
N PRO A 38 12.70 -31.68 4.52
CA PRO A 38 14.12 -31.45 4.19
C PRO A 38 14.35 -30.28 3.19
N LYS A 39 13.36 -29.94 2.36
CA LYS A 39 13.41 -28.78 1.47
C LYS A 39 13.49 -27.46 2.21
N PHE A 40 13.13 -27.41 3.49
CA PHE A 40 13.13 -26.23 4.32
C PHE A 40 14.40 -26.09 5.18
N SER A 41 15.41 -26.94 4.94
CA SER A 41 16.72 -26.82 5.57
C SER A 41 17.38 -25.47 5.28
N LEU A 42 18.01 -24.86 6.28
CA LEU A 42 18.76 -23.60 6.15
C LEU A 42 20.01 -23.71 5.27
N GLU A 43 20.50 -24.93 5.03
CA GLU A 43 21.61 -25.17 4.10
C GLU A 43 21.30 -24.67 2.69
N TYR A 44 20.04 -24.69 2.27
CA TYR A 44 19.63 -24.11 1.01
C TYR A 44 19.95 -22.61 0.94
N ALA A 45 19.57 -21.85 1.98
CA ALA A 45 19.84 -20.40 2.02
C ALA A 45 21.34 -20.09 2.12
N LYS A 46 22.10 -20.91 2.86
CA LYS A 46 23.54 -20.72 3.06
C LYS A 46 24.37 -21.03 1.82
N ASN A 47 23.99 -22.05 1.06
CA ASN A 47 24.81 -22.56 -0.03
C ASN A 47 24.34 -22.14 -1.42
N ASN A 48 23.03 -21.93 -1.62
CA ASN A 48 22.48 -21.64 -2.94
C ASN A 48 22.08 -20.18 -3.13
N CYS A 49 21.09 -19.69 -2.38
CA CYS A 49 20.54 -18.36 -2.54
C CYS A 49 20.05 -17.83 -1.19
N GLY A 50 20.69 -16.78 -0.70
CA GLY A 50 20.21 -16.06 0.48
C GLY A 50 18.84 -15.41 0.23
N ILE A 51 18.12 -15.13 1.31
CA ILE A 51 16.74 -14.69 1.27
C ILE A 51 16.49 -13.53 2.24
N MET A 52 15.61 -12.62 1.89
CA MET A 52 15.09 -11.65 2.84
C MET A 52 14.03 -12.30 3.72
N MET A 53 14.15 -12.08 5.02
CA MET A 53 13.17 -12.47 6.03
C MET A 53 12.70 -11.22 6.76
N GLY A 54 11.45 -11.21 7.21
CA GLY A 54 10.88 -10.07 7.91
C GLY A 54 9.99 -10.49 9.05
N VAL A 55 9.90 -9.63 10.04
CA VAL A 55 9.06 -9.77 11.22
C VAL A 55 8.18 -8.53 11.34
N LEU A 56 6.90 -8.75 11.61
CA LEU A 56 5.93 -7.73 11.95
C LEU A 56 5.36 -8.02 13.33
N VAL A 57 5.57 -7.10 14.26
CA VAL A 57 4.91 -7.13 15.56
C VAL A 57 3.58 -6.40 15.43
N CYS A 58 2.51 -7.06 15.84
CA CYS A 58 1.15 -6.54 15.82
C CYS A 58 0.55 -6.53 17.22
N LYS A 59 -0.42 -5.65 17.43
CA LYS A 59 -1.30 -5.65 18.60
C LYS A 59 -2.67 -6.23 18.19
N ILE A 60 -3.27 -7.04 19.06
CA ILE A 60 -4.68 -7.41 18.92
C ILE A 60 -5.49 -6.22 19.43
N PRO A 61 -6.38 -5.61 18.61
CA PRO A 61 -7.21 -4.49 19.02
C PRO A 61 -7.92 -4.77 20.35
N ASP A 62 -8.13 -3.72 21.14
CA ASP A 62 -8.81 -3.77 22.44
C ASP A 62 -8.17 -4.69 23.49
N THR A 63 -6.94 -5.13 23.24
CA THR A 63 -6.16 -5.94 24.18
C THR A 63 -4.72 -5.42 24.29
N ASN A 64 -3.99 -5.89 25.34
CA ASN A 64 -2.55 -5.65 25.47
C ASN A 64 -1.71 -6.79 24.86
N LYS A 65 -2.36 -7.75 24.19
CA LYS A 65 -1.66 -8.91 23.61
C LYS A 65 -0.99 -8.53 22.29
N LYS A 66 0.24 -8.97 22.13
CA LYS A 66 1.01 -8.83 20.88
C LYS A 66 1.07 -10.15 20.14
N VAL A 67 1.17 -10.07 18.83
CA VAL A 67 1.34 -11.20 17.91
C VAL A 67 2.54 -10.88 17.02
N VAL A 68 3.42 -11.87 16.85
CA VAL A 68 4.61 -11.75 16.00
C VAL A 68 4.37 -12.57 14.73
N LEU A 69 4.37 -11.90 13.58
CA LEU A 69 4.23 -12.50 12.26
C LEU A 69 5.59 -12.57 11.58
N LYS A 70 5.82 -13.64 10.79
CA LYS A 70 7.07 -13.89 10.07
C LYS A 70 6.79 -14.09 8.59
N ALA A 71 7.62 -13.49 7.73
CA ALA A 71 7.58 -13.69 6.28
C ALA A 71 8.97 -13.90 5.70
N PHE A 72 9.03 -14.50 4.53
CA PHE A 72 10.21 -14.54 3.66
C PHE A 72 9.83 -14.01 2.27
N SER A 73 10.81 -13.44 1.55
CA SER A 73 10.58 -12.90 0.21
C SER A 73 10.52 -14.01 -0.85
N GLY A 74 9.57 -13.87 -1.80
CA GLY A 74 9.42 -14.85 -2.89
C GLY A 74 9.16 -16.25 -2.41
N GLN A 75 9.87 -17.21 -3.02
CA GLN A 75 9.85 -18.64 -2.69
C GLN A 75 11.10 -19.06 -1.92
N TYR A 76 10.95 -20.04 -1.04
CA TYR A 76 12.06 -20.75 -0.43
C TYR A 76 12.17 -22.16 -1.02
N ASN A 77 13.26 -22.44 -1.71
CA ASN A 77 13.47 -23.74 -2.39
C ASN A 77 12.22 -24.20 -3.18
N SER A 78 11.72 -23.31 -4.03
CA SER A 78 10.50 -23.49 -4.86
C SER A 78 9.18 -23.65 -4.08
N ASN A 79 9.14 -23.25 -2.81
CA ASN A 79 7.92 -23.30 -2.00
C ASN A 79 7.47 -21.89 -1.58
N TRP A 80 6.19 -21.61 -1.76
CA TRP A 80 5.55 -20.36 -1.33
C TRP A 80 5.09 -20.38 0.12
N GLN A 81 4.81 -21.56 0.66
CA GLN A 81 4.22 -21.75 1.97
C GLN A 81 5.13 -22.63 2.84
N ILE A 82 5.38 -22.17 4.05
CA ILE A 82 6.12 -22.90 5.08
C ILE A 82 5.32 -22.78 6.39
N PRO A 83 5.14 -23.86 7.15
CA PRO A 83 4.48 -23.81 8.45
C PRO A 83 5.11 -22.76 9.38
N GLY A 84 4.26 -21.93 10.02
CA GLY A 84 4.69 -20.87 10.92
C GLY A 84 5.07 -19.54 10.26
N TRP A 85 4.99 -19.46 8.92
CA TRP A 85 5.21 -18.23 8.15
C TRP A 85 3.91 -17.77 7.50
N VAL A 86 3.78 -16.47 7.25
CA VAL A 86 2.58 -15.94 6.58
C VAL A 86 2.54 -16.37 5.11
N ASN A 87 1.34 -16.54 4.60
CA ASN A 87 1.11 -16.90 3.20
C ASN A 87 1.42 -15.75 2.23
N PRO A 88 1.67 -16.04 0.93
CA PRO A 88 1.73 -15.01 -0.10
C PRO A 88 0.38 -14.28 -0.27
N CYS A 89 0.39 -13.17 -1.00
CA CYS A 89 -0.80 -12.35 -1.25
C CYS A 89 -1.72 -12.91 -2.36
N PHE A 90 -1.62 -14.20 -2.65
CA PHE A 90 -2.38 -14.90 -3.69
C PHE A 90 -2.61 -16.36 -3.31
N GLU A 91 -3.52 -17.02 -4.02
CA GLU A 91 -3.76 -18.45 -3.88
C GLU A 91 -2.70 -19.25 -4.64
N VAL A 92 -1.88 -20.03 -3.90
CA VAL A 92 -0.73 -20.77 -4.46
C VAL A 92 -1.15 -21.77 -5.52
N GLU A 93 -2.31 -22.42 -5.39
CA GLU A 93 -2.81 -23.39 -6.37
C GLU A 93 -3.11 -22.71 -7.72
N LYS A 94 -3.76 -21.55 -7.72
CA LYS A 94 -4.02 -20.78 -8.95
C LYS A 94 -2.73 -20.34 -9.63
N TRP A 95 -1.77 -19.87 -8.85
CA TRP A 95 -0.44 -19.50 -9.32
C TRP A 95 0.26 -20.70 -9.97
N GLN A 96 0.26 -21.87 -9.30
CA GLN A 96 0.91 -23.07 -9.80
C GLN A 96 0.28 -23.57 -11.09
N ASN A 97 -1.05 -23.52 -11.20
CA ASN A 97 -1.77 -23.91 -12.41
C ASN A 97 -1.39 -23.02 -13.60
N GLU A 98 -1.26 -21.71 -13.40
CA GLU A 98 -0.83 -20.80 -14.47
C GLU A 98 0.63 -21.04 -14.89
N VAL A 99 1.53 -21.24 -13.92
CA VAL A 99 2.94 -21.61 -14.21
C VAL A 99 3.00 -22.92 -14.99
N ASN A 100 2.27 -23.96 -14.58
CA ASN A 100 2.23 -25.23 -15.28
C ASN A 100 1.68 -25.10 -16.72
N ARG A 101 0.77 -24.14 -16.96
CA ARG A 101 0.21 -23.84 -18.28
C ARG A 101 1.22 -23.15 -19.19
N ALA A 102 1.92 -22.13 -18.70
CA ALA A 102 2.70 -21.21 -19.50
C ALA A 102 4.19 -21.58 -19.62
N ASP A 103 4.82 -22.00 -18.52
CA ASP A 103 6.25 -22.24 -18.43
C ASP A 103 6.80 -23.26 -19.44
N PRO A 104 6.14 -24.42 -19.70
CA PRO A 104 6.67 -25.40 -20.65
C PRO A 104 6.83 -24.78 -22.05
N LYS A 105 5.87 -23.99 -22.50
CA LYS A 105 5.89 -23.34 -23.80
C LYS A 105 6.91 -22.18 -23.85
N ILE A 106 7.01 -21.40 -22.77
CA ILE A 106 8.01 -20.33 -22.64
C ILE A 106 9.43 -20.91 -22.69
N LYS A 107 9.68 -22.04 -21.99
CA LYS A 107 10.97 -22.73 -22.00
C LYS A 107 11.30 -23.31 -23.38
N GLU A 108 10.32 -23.90 -24.05
CA GLU A 108 10.49 -24.39 -25.42
C GLU A 108 10.87 -23.28 -26.41
N LEU A 109 10.14 -22.15 -26.35
CA LEU A 109 10.47 -20.97 -27.18
C LEU A 109 11.85 -20.41 -26.85
N THR A 110 12.22 -20.38 -25.55
CA THR A 110 13.55 -19.92 -25.10
C THR A 110 14.64 -20.83 -25.69
N ARG A 111 14.49 -22.14 -25.59
CA ARG A 111 15.42 -23.10 -26.16
C ARG A 111 15.60 -22.92 -27.70
N LYS A 112 14.47 -22.78 -28.41
CA LYS A 112 14.52 -22.50 -29.87
C LYS A 112 15.28 -21.22 -30.20
N ILE A 113 15.03 -20.15 -29.44
CA ILE A 113 15.72 -18.86 -29.60
C ILE A 113 17.22 -19.01 -29.35
N GLU A 114 17.62 -19.75 -28.32
CA GLU A 114 19.04 -20.02 -28.02
C GLU A 114 19.71 -20.82 -29.13
N GLU A 115 19.04 -21.83 -29.70
CA GLU A 115 19.54 -22.61 -30.85
C GLU A 115 19.80 -21.70 -32.07
N PHE A 116 18.83 -20.83 -32.45
CA PHE A 116 19.03 -19.89 -33.56
C PHE A 116 20.18 -18.90 -33.29
N VAL A 117 20.36 -18.44 -32.05
CA VAL A 117 21.45 -17.53 -31.68
C VAL A 117 22.80 -18.26 -31.73
N ASN A 118 22.89 -19.48 -31.22
CA ASN A 118 24.13 -20.27 -31.19
C ASN A 118 24.57 -20.73 -32.60
N GLU A 119 23.61 -20.93 -33.50
CA GLU A 119 23.88 -21.28 -34.91
C GLU A 119 24.12 -20.05 -35.80
N GLU A 120 24.25 -18.85 -35.21
CA GLU A 120 24.45 -17.57 -35.91
C GLU A 120 23.37 -17.24 -36.96
N LYS A 121 22.16 -17.82 -36.82
CA LYS A 121 21.00 -17.60 -37.70
C LYS A 121 20.30 -16.27 -37.39
N LEU A 122 21.04 -15.17 -37.59
CA LEU A 122 20.58 -13.84 -37.13
C LEU A 122 19.99 -12.99 -38.28
N TYR A 123 20.18 -13.39 -39.54
CA TYR A 123 19.84 -12.58 -40.70
C TYR A 123 19.00 -13.35 -41.72
N GLY A 124 18.43 -12.64 -42.69
CA GLY A 124 17.63 -13.22 -43.77
C GLY A 124 16.30 -13.81 -43.27
N GLU A 125 15.91 -14.93 -43.79
CA GLU A 125 14.71 -15.69 -43.42
C GLU A 125 14.80 -16.20 -41.99
N ASP A 126 15.95 -16.73 -41.58
CA ASP A 126 16.18 -17.19 -40.20
C ASP A 126 16.09 -16.07 -39.19
N GLY A 127 16.58 -14.87 -39.53
CA GLY A 127 16.43 -13.66 -38.69
C GLY A 127 14.98 -13.24 -38.51
N LYS A 128 14.12 -13.41 -39.52
CA LYS A 128 12.68 -13.17 -39.40
C LYS A 128 12.01 -14.19 -38.44
N ILE A 129 12.39 -15.47 -38.56
CA ILE A 129 11.90 -16.53 -37.66
C ILE A 129 12.32 -16.25 -36.22
N LEU A 130 13.58 -15.90 -35.99
CA LEU A 130 14.10 -15.53 -34.68
C LEU A 130 13.32 -14.35 -34.09
N HIS A 131 13.05 -13.32 -34.88
CA HIS A 131 12.22 -12.19 -34.44
C HIS A 131 10.81 -12.62 -34.05
N GLN A 132 10.19 -13.50 -34.84
CA GLN A 132 8.85 -14.03 -34.53
C GLN A 132 8.84 -14.85 -33.25
N LEU A 133 9.82 -15.73 -33.03
CA LEU A 133 9.96 -16.51 -31.80
C LEU A 133 10.12 -15.62 -30.56
N ARG A 134 10.97 -14.58 -30.65
CA ARG A 134 11.13 -13.60 -29.58
C ARG A 134 9.84 -12.86 -29.26
N LYS A 135 9.10 -12.45 -30.30
CA LYS A 135 7.80 -11.79 -30.15
C LYS A 135 6.77 -12.72 -29.48
N GLU A 136 6.65 -13.97 -29.93
CA GLU A 136 5.74 -14.96 -29.36
C GLU A 136 6.06 -15.24 -27.89
N ARG A 137 7.34 -15.47 -27.57
CA ARG A 137 7.79 -15.67 -26.18
C ARG A 137 7.44 -14.47 -25.30
N LYS A 138 7.68 -13.24 -25.79
CA LYS A 138 7.37 -12.00 -25.04
C LYS A 138 5.87 -11.87 -24.79
N LEU A 139 5.04 -12.13 -25.79
CA LEU A 139 3.58 -12.08 -25.65
C LEU A 139 3.09 -13.09 -24.63
N LEU A 140 3.55 -14.34 -24.73
CA LEU A 140 3.14 -15.40 -23.80
C LEU A 140 3.62 -15.11 -22.36
N SER A 141 4.84 -14.61 -22.19
CA SER A 141 5.37 -14.23 -20.87
C SER A 141 4.56 -13.07 -20.25
N ASN A 142 4.19 -12.07 -21.05
CA ASN A 142 3.38 -10.94 -20.58
C ASN A 142 1.96 -11.38 -20.24
N GLU A 143 1.35 -12.25 -21.05
CA GLU A 143 0.03 -12.82 -20.76
C GLU A 143 0.04 -13.61 -19.45
N SER A 144 1.02 -14.52 -19.29
CA SER A 144 1.16 -15.31 -18.07
C SER A 144 1.37 -14.40 -16.84
N LEU A 145 2.19 -13.36 -16.95
CA LEU A 145 2.42 -12.40 -15.87
C LEU A 145 1.13 -11.63 -15.51
N LYS A 146 0.35 -11.20 -16.51
CA LYS A 146 -0.97 -10.57 -16.27
C LYS A 146 -1.93 -11.52 -15.54
N ASN A 147 -1.97 -12.79 -15.94
CA ASN A 147 -2.80 -13.82 -15.28
C ASN A 147 -2.36 -14.04 -13.85
N ILE A 148 -1.05 -14.22 -13.60
CA ILE A 148 -0.49 -14.36 -12.25
C ILE A 148 -0.88 -13.17 -11.37
N TYR A 149 -0.72 -11.94 -11.87
CA TYR A 149 -1.08 -10.75 -11.11
C TYR A 149 -2.57 -10.62 -10.83
N SER A 150 -3.43 -11.21 -11.68
CA SER A 150 -4.88 -11.22 -11.42
C SER A 150 -5.29 -12.01 -10.14
N PHE A 151 -4.40 -12.86 -9.61
CA PHE A 151 -4.64 -13.66 -8.40
C PHE A 151 -4.25 -12.93 -7.11
N TYR A 152 -3.52 -11.79 -7.21
CA TYR A 152 -3.08 -11.06 -6.04
C TYR A 152 -4.18 -10.21 -5.43
N GLU A 153 -4.33 -10.34 -4.13
CA GLU A 153 -5.22 -9.54 -3.30
C GLU A 153 -4.43 -8.93 -2.15
N PHE A 154 -4.49 -7.62 -2.03
CA PHE A 154 -3.83 -6.85 -0.98
C PHE A 154 -4.88 -6.24 -0.07
N THR A 155 -5.00 -6.75 1.14
CA THR A 155 -5.85 -6.14 2.17
C THR A 155 -5.17 -4.87 2.67
N CYS A 156 -5.90 -3.77 2.67
CA CYS A 156 -5.43 -2.45 3.07
C CYS A 156 -5.73 -2.18 4.56
N PHE A 157 -5.16 -1.10 5.10
CA PHE A 157 -5.29 -0.70 6.50
C PHE A 157 -6.76 -0.46 6.94
N ASP A 158 -7.64 -0.11 6.01
CA ASP A 158 -9.08 0.14 6.21
C ASP A 158 -9.95 -1.10 5.95
N GLY A 159 -9.33 -2.26 5.70
CA GLY A 159 -10.01 -3.52 5.38
C GLY A 159 -10.42 -3.66 3.92
N SER A 160 -10.25 -2.64 3.08
CA SER A 160 -10.49 -2.76 1.64
C SER A 160 -9.51 -3.71 0.98
N ILE A 161 -9.89 -4.26 -0.19
CA ILE A 161 -9.03 -5.16 -0.96
C ILE A 161 -8.63 -4.48 -2.27
N GLU A 162 -7.33 -4.34 -2.47
CA GLU A 162 -6.76 -3.88 -3.72
C GLU A 162 -6.23 -5.07 -4.54
N THR A 163 -6.33 -4.95 -5.85
CA THR A 163 -5.81 -5.90 -6.83
C THR A 163 -4.87 -5.16 -7.79
N TYR A 164 -4.06 -5.87 -8.55
CA TYR A 164 -3.27 -5.21 -9.59
C TYR A 164 -4.11 -4.44 -10.60
N LYS A 165 -5.32 -4.91 -10.88
CA LYS A 165 -6.26 -4.21 -11.78
C LYS A 165 -6.69 -2.85 -11.21
N THR A 166 -6.93 -2.75 -9.90
CA THR A 166 -7.30 -1.49 -9.25
C THR A 166 -6.09 -0.57 -9.11
N LEU A 167 -4.93 -1.12 -8.76
CA LEU A 167 -3.67 -0.38 -8.70
C LEU A 167 -3.24 0.18 -10.06
N GLN A 168 -3.44 -0.59 -11.14
CA GLN A 168 -3.06 -0.21 -12.50
C GLN A 168 -3.82 1.02 -13.02
N LYS A 169 -5.02 1.33 -12.50
CA LYS A 169 -5.78 2.53 -12.88
C LYS A 169 -5.01 3.85 -12.65
N ASN A 170 -4.01 3.83 -11.79
CA ASN A 170 -3.18 5.00 -11.47
C ASN A 170 -1.97 5.14 -12.41
N PHE A 171 -1.81 4.25 -13.38
CA PHE A 171 -0.70 4.24 -14.34
C PHE A 171 -1.22 4.31 -15.76
N GLU A 172 -0.31 4.58 -16.70
CA GLU A 172 -0.64 4.57 -18.13
C GLU A 172 -1.16 3.19 -18.58
N ASN A 173 -1.98 3.18 -19.62
CA ASN A 173 -2.50 1.96 -20.21
C ASN A 173 -1.35 0.98 -20.56
N ASP A 174 -1.53 -0.30 -20.22
CA ASP A 174 -0.56 -1.38 -20.39
C ASP A 174 0.68 -1.37 -19.46
N PHE A 175 0.70 -0.57 -18.39
CA PHE A 175 1.75 -0.67 -17.38
C PHE A 175 1.79 -2.08 -16.77
N LEU A 176 2.96 -2.72 -16.83
CA LEU A 176 3.22 -4.00 -16.20
C LEU A 176 4.08 -3.77 -14.95
N PHE A 177 3.57 -4.20 -13.81
CA PHE A 177 4.35 -4.16 -12.57
C PHE A 177 5.61 -5.03 -12.70
N PRO A 178 6.73 -4.64 -12.10
CA PRO A 178 7.95 -5.45 -12.09
C PRO A 178 7.69 -6.84 -11.49
N THR A 179 8.30 -7.87 -12.08
CA THR A 179 8.16 -9.26 -11.59
C THR A 179 8.55 -9.37 -10.13
N GLY A 180 7.70 -10.00 -9.33
CA GLY A 180 7.88 -10.17 -7.88
C GLY A 180 7.41 -8.97 -7.04
N THR A 181 6.68 -8.00 -7.65
CA THR A 181 5.94 -6.98 -6.89
C THR A 181 4.93 -7.67 -5.98
N GLY A 182 4.89 -7.30 -4.70
CA GLY A 182 4.01 -7.94 -3.70
C GLY A 182 4.56 -9.23 -3.06
N ASP A 183 5.69 -9.78 -3.55
CA ASP A 183 6.29 -11.01 -3.02
C ASP A 183 7.26 -10.78 -1.86
N CYS A 184 7.58 -9.53 -1.53
CA CYS A 184 8.47 -9.18 -0.43
C CYS A 184 7.83 -9.43 0.94
N CYS A 185 8.63 -9.33 2.01
CA CYS A 185 8.15 -9.60 3.37
C CYS A 185 7.06 -8.62 3.80
N ALA A 186 7.27 -7.30 3.62
CA ALA A 186 6.33 -6.28 4.08
C ALA A 186 4.92 -6.43 3.50
N PRO A 187 4.68 -6.58 2.18
CA PRO A 187 3.34 -6.81 1.66
C PRO A 187 2.66 -8.05 2.23
N LYS A 188 3.38 -9.18 2.34
CA LYS A 188 2.84 -10.42 2.90
C LYS A 188 2.43 -10.25 4.36
N LEU A 189 3.30 -9.61 5.17
CA LEU A 189 3.06 -9.36 6.59
C LEU A 189 1.86 -8.46 6.82
N LEU A 190 1.80 -7.33 6.09
CA LEU A 190 0.69 -6.38 6.20
C LEU A 190 -0.62 -6.98 5.71
N ASN A 191 -0.60 -7.69 4.57
CA ASN A 191 -1.78 -8.38 4.05
C ASN A 191 -2.36 -9.36 5.09
N HIS A 192 -1.49 -10.16 5.71
CA HIS A 192 -1.91 -11.09 6.75
C HIS A 192 -2.44 -10.37 7.99
N ALA A 193 -1.75 -9.32 8.45
CA ALA A 193 -2.15 -8.55 9.62
C ALA A 193 -3.53 -7.90 9.43
N TYR A 194 -3.73 -7.17 8.34
CA TYR A 194 -4.99 -6.49 8.06
C TYR A 194 -6.13 -7.49 7.81
N LYS A 195 -5.88 -8.58 7.10
CA LYS A 195 -6.87 -9.66 6.89
C LYS A 195 -7.33 -10.31 8.19
N LYS A 196 -6.49 -10.27 9.24
CA LYS A 196 -6.80 -10.79 10.59
C LYS A 196 -7.25 -9.69 11.56
N GLY A 197 -7.45 -8.46 11.11
CA GLY A 197 -7.81 -7.33 11.96
C GLY A 197 -6.75 -6.97 13.00
N LEU A 198 -5.48 -7.30 12.76
CA LEU A 198 -4.37 -6.98 13.66
C LEU A 198 -3.84 -5.58 13.36
N GLN A 199 -3.42 -4.87 14.38
CA GLN A 199 -2.81 -3.55 14.28
C GLN A 199 -1.27 -3.67 14.22
N PRO A 200 -0.62 -3.36 13.08
CA PRO A 200 0.83 -3.31 12.98
C PRO A 200 1.44 -2.25 13.90
N ILE A 201 2.53 -2.58 14.59
CA ILE A 201 3.26 -1.65 15.48
C ILE A 201 4.75 -1.55 15.22
N SER A 202 5.41 -2.60 14.75
CA SER A 202 6.84 -2.58 14.46
C SER A 202 7.17 -3.57 13.36
N LEU A 203 8.01 -3.18 12.39
CA LEU A 203 8.43 -4.04 11.29
C LEU A 203 9.93 -3.92 11.03
N ALA A 204 10.60 -5.05 10.81
CA ALA A 204 11.99 -5.10 10.38
C ALA A 204 12.21 -6.26 9.40
N GLU A 205 13.16 -6.06 8.49
CA GLU A 205 13.58 -7.08 7.53
C GLU A 205 15.09 -7.26 7.59
N PHE A 206 15.57 -8.49 7.42
CA PHE A 206 16.98 -8.83 7.38
C PHE A 206 17.27 -9.83 6.26
N PHE A 207 18.52 -9.83 5.80
CA PHE A 207 18.98 -10.79 4.81
C PHE A 207 19.62 -12.00 5.50
N TYR A 208 19.28 -13.21 5.08
CA TYR A 208 19.84 -14.44 5.63
C TYR A 208 20.37 -15.36 4.53
N GLY A 209 21.59 -15.87 4.67
CA GLY A 209 22.20 -16.87 3.80
C GLY A 209 23.30 -16.33 2.90
N LYS A 210 23.49 -16.98 1.73
CA LYS A 210 24.56 -16.70 0.79
C LYS A 210 24.41 -15.30 0.18
N GLU A 211 25.46 -14.53 0.30
CA GLU A 211 25.50 -13.18 -0.25
C GLU A 211 25.54 -13.22 -1.79
N PRO A 212 24.65 -12.51 -2.49
CA PRO A 212 24.64 -12.51 -3.95
C PRO A 212 25.78 -11.66 -4.49
N ALA A 213 26.47 -12.15 -5.53
CA ALA A 213 27.57 -11.42 -6.16
C ALA A 213 27.17 -10.08 -6.78
N SER A 214 25.87 -9.91 -7.10
CA SER A 214 25.34 -8.71 -7.78
C SER A 214 24.69 -7.69 -6.84
N SER A 215 24.66 -7.92 -5.52
CA SER A 215 24.02 -6.99 -4.58
C SER A 215 24.88 -6.80 -3.32
N LEU A 216 24.66 -5.66 -2.63
CA LEU A 216 25.35 -5.32 -1.38
C LEU A 216 24.71 -5.98 -0.13
N LYS A 217 23.84 -6.99 -0.30
CA LYS A 217 23.15 -7.64 0.82
C LYS A 217 24.10 -8.59 1.56
N LYS A 218 24.26 -8.36 2.87
CA LYS A 218 25.10 -9.14 3.76
C LYS A 218 24.28 -10.01 4.71
N HIS A 219 24.79 -11.18 5.02
CA HIS A 219 24.18 -12.12 5.96
C HIS A 219 23.90 -11.48 7.32
N LYS A 220 22.68 -11.68 7.86
CA LYS A 220 22.18 -11.15 9.13
C LYS A 220 22.17 -9.61 9.24
N THR A 221 22.19 -8.91 8.12
CA THR A 221 22.12 -7.45 8.09
C THR A 221 20.71 -7.00 7.83
N PHE A 222 20.27 -5.96 8.55
CA PHE A 222 18.96 -5.35 8.40
C PHE A 222 18.92 -4.42 7.19
N TYR A 223 17.81 -4.45 6.47
CA TYR A 223 17.55 -3.64 5.30
C TYR A 223 16.14 -3.05 5.36
N PRO A 224 15.93 -1.86 4.81
CA PRO A 224 14.58 -1.33 4.62
C PRO A 224 13.78 -2.23 3.67
N PRO A 225 12.44 -2.20 3.75
CA PRO A 225 11.58 -2.85 2.75
C PRO A 225 11.89 -2.37 1.33
N CYS A 226 11.63 -3.25 0.37
CA CYS A 226 11.93 -3.01 -1.04
C CYS A 226 11.06 -1.87 -1.61
N ASP A 227 11.69 -0.78 -2.04
CA ASP A 227 11.01 0.34 -2.72
C ASP A 227 10.81 0.09 -4.22
N GLU A 228 11.78 -0.56 -4.89
CA GLU A 228 11.78 -0.74 -6.35
C GLU A 228 10.55 -1.49 -6.89
N LYS A 229 10.09 -2.50 -6.16
CA LYS A 229 8.94 -3.33 -6.56
C LYS A 229 7.72 -3.06 -5.69
N CYS A 230 7.90 -3.13 -4.38
CA CYS A 230 6.79 -3.02 -3.44
C CYS A 230 6.33 -1.58 -3.19
N GLY A 231 7.11 -0.58 -3.61
CA GLY A 231 6.70 0.82 -3.65
C GLY A 231 5.41 1.09 -4.46
N TYR A 232 5.04 0.20 -5.38
CA TYR A 232 3.77 0.29 -6.11
C TYR A 232 2.55 -0.16 -5.28
N VAL A 233 2.75 -1.00 -4.27
CA VAL A 233 1.68 -1.66 -3.50
C VAL A 233 1.58 -1.13 -2.09
N LEU A 234 2.70 -1.00 -1.39
CA LEU A 234 2.75 -0.61 0.02
C LEU A 234 2.07 0.73 0.32
N PRO A 235 2.20 1.79 -0.51
CA PRO A 235 1.52 3.05 -0.26
C PRO A 235 0.00 2.89 -0.14
N LYS A 236 -0.59 2.07 -1.00
CA LYS A 236 -2.02 1.81 -0.99
C LYS A 236 -2.43 0.98 0.22
N MET A 237 -1.70 -0.11 0.50
CA MET A 237 -1.96 -0.93 1.69
C MET A 237 -1.88 -0.14 2.99
N LEU A 238 -1.00 0.85 3.07
CA LEU A 238 -0.80 1.72 4.23
C LEU A 238 -1.70 2.97 4.23
N GLY A 239 -2.56 3.15 3.23
CA GLY A 239 -3.39 4.33 3.08
C GLY A 239 -2.63 5.57 2.64
N LEU A 240 -1.54 5.40 1.89
CA LEU A 240 -0.78 6.47 1.27
C LEU A 240 -0.76 6.27 -0.24
N GLU A 241 -1.83 6.72 -0.90
CA GLU A 241 -1.93 6.73 -2.35
C GLU A 241 -1.29 8.01 -2.90
N ILE A 242 -0.17 7.87 -3.59
CA ILE A 242 0.56 8.99 -4.17
C ILE A 242 -0.03 9.29 -5.56
N LEU A 243 -0.56 10.51 -5.72
CA LEU A 243 -1.11 11.00 -6.99
C LEU A 243 -0.05 11.70 -7.84
N TYR A 244 0.88 12.41 -7.18
CA TYR A 244 1.99 13.13 -7.82
C TYR A 244 3.16 13.23 -6.86
N ARG A 245 4.38 13.20 -7.39
CA ARG A 245 5.61 13.46 -6.65
C ARG A 245 6.69 14.00 -7.57
N ASP A 246 7.40 15.02 -7.10
CA ASP A 246 8.67 15.50 -7.64
C ASP A 246 9.69 15.74 -6.50
N GLU A 247 10.71 16.53 -6.73
CA GLU A 247 11.74 16.87 -5.73
C GLU A 247 11.22 17.82 -4.65
N ASP A 248 10.21 18.62 -4.95
CA ASP A 248 9.69 19.71 -4.13
C ASP A 248 8.40 19.40 -3.41
N ILE A 249 7.49 18.64 -4.03
CA ILE A 249 6.15 18.37 -3.48
C ILE A 249 5.76 16.90 -3.60
N ILE A 250 4.84 16.50 -2.74
CA ILE A 250 4.08 15.25 -2.88
C ILE A 250 2.60 15.54 -2.74
N VAL A 251 1.80 14.93 -3.61
CA VAL A 251 0.35 14.98 -3.58
C VAL A 251 -0.16 13.58 -3.32
N VAL A 252 -0.97 13.43 -2.27
CA VAL A 252 -1.53 12.13 -1.89
C VAL A 252 -3.05 12.17 -1.86
N ASN A 253 -3.67 11.04 -2.13
CA ASN A 253 -5.09 10.84 -1.88
C ASN A 253 -5.25 10.33 -0.45
N LYS A 254 -5.63 11.23 0.46
CA LYS A 254 -5.87 10.87 1.86
C LYS A 254 -7.17 10.07 1.97
N PRO A 255 -7.17 8.84 2.49
CA PRO A 255 -8.41 8.16 2.80
C PRO A 255 -9.09 8.76 4.03
N SER A 256 -10.38 8.51 4.20
CA SER A 256 -11.09 8.76 5.46
C SER A 256 -10.52 7.89 6.59
N GLY A 257 -10.65 8.33 7.82
CA GLY A 257 -10.23 7.58 9.01
C GLY A 257 -8.77 7.77 9.44
N ILE A 258 -7.96 8.55 8.68
CA ILE A 258 -6.57 8.86 9.05
C ILE A 258 -6.35 10.38 9.19
N LEU A 259 -5.52 10.78 10.14
CA LEU A 259 -5.17 12.18 10.36
C LEU A 259 -4.23 12.70 9.25
N SER A 260 -4.34 13.98 8.91
CA SER A 260 -3.39 14.66 8.01
C SER A 260 -2.04 14.94 8.70
N VAL A 261 -2.08 15.32 9.98
CA VAL A 261 -0.92 15.68 10.82
C VAL A 261 -1.05 15.01 12.18
N PRO A 262 0.04 14.83 12.94
CA PRO A 262 -0.02 14.17 14.24
C PRO A 262 -1.00 14.86 15.19
N GLY A 263 -1.81 14.07 15.86
CA GLY A 263 -2.67 14.51 16.96
C GLY A 263 -1.95 14.53 18.32
N LYS A 264 -2.69 14.85 19.38
CA LYS A 264 -2.16 14.77 20.74
C LYS A 264 -2.27 13.33 21.26
N GLY A 265 -1.16 12.77 21.74
CA GLY A 265 -1.06 11.40 22.27
C GLY A 265 -0.32 10.46 21.31
N GLU A 266 0.34 9.43 21.86
CA GLU A 266 1.17 8.48 21.10
C GLU A 266 0.34 7.64 20.12
N ASP A 267 -0.92 7.39 20.44
CA ASP A 267 -1.91 6.70 19.61
C ASP A 267 -2.30 7.46 18.33
N LYS A 268 -1.96 8.77 18.24
CA LYS A 268 -2.31 9.67 17.14
C LYS A 268 -1.11 10.12 16.31
N PHE A 269 0.00 9.42 16.40
CA PHE A 269 1.19 9.70 15.62
C PHE A 269 1.11 9.18 14.18
N ASP A 270 0.31 8.14 13.93
CA ASP A 270 0.11 7.63 12.57
C ASP A 270 -0.82 8.58 11.80
N CYS A 271 -0.24 9.26 10.81
CA CYS A 271 -0.93 10.25 9.99
C CYS A 271 -0.20 10.39 8.63
N ILE A 272 -0.83 11.09 7.69
CA ILE A 272 -0.25 11.26 6.35
C ILE A 272 1.14 11.90 6.41
N SER A 273 1.33 12.98 7.17
CA SER A 273 2.64 13.65 7.22
C SER A 273 3.74 12.76 7.81
N THR A 274 3.42 11.94 8.80
CA THR A 274 4.36 10.97 9.38
C THR A 274 4.73 9.87 8.39
N ARG A 275 3.74 9.37 7.65
CA ARG A 275 3.96 8.36 6.60
C ARG A 275 4.79 8.91 5.45
N VAL A 276 4.53 10.16 5.02
CA VAL A 276 5.36 10.84 4.01
C VAL A 276 6.80 11.00 4.47
N ARG A 277 7.02 11.42 5.72
CA ARG A 277 8.39 11.55 6.27
C ARG A 277 9.13 10.20 6.34
N LYS A 278 8.43 9.12 6.60
CA LYS A 278 9.02 7.77 6.56
C LYS A 278 9.34 7.33 5.13
N LEU A 279 8.53 7.73 4.16
CA LEU A 279 8.78 7.47 2.74
C LEU A 279 9.95 8.31 2.21
N ILE A 280 10.05 9.58 2.64
CA ILE A 280 11.02 10.55 2.15
C ILE A 280 11.77 11.14 3.38
N PRO A 281 12.83 10.49 3.89
CA PRO A 281 13.52 10.92 5.11
C PRO A 281 14.16 12.29 4.99
N ASP A 282 14.55 12.68 3.79
CA ASP A 282 15.19 13.97 3.51
C ASP A 282 14.19 15.13 3.46
N CYS A 283 12.88 14.84 3.54
CA CYS A 283 11.89 15.90 3.60
C CYS A 283 11.93 16.66 4.94
N ILE A 284 11.43 17.89 4.93
CA ILE A 284 11.35 18.71 6.13
C ILE A 284 10.50 18.07 7.23
N GLU A 285 10.74 18.48 8.48
CA GLU A 285 10.07 17.89 9.65
C GLU A 285 8.54 18.06 9.65
N GLN A 286 8.04 19.18 9.13
CA GLN A 286 6.60 19.47 9.05
C GLN A 286 6.22 19.78 7.60
N PRO A 287 5.98 18.77 6.75
CA PRO A 287 5.72 18.97 5.33
C PRO A 287 4.31 19.46 5.01
N SER A 288 3.37 19.41 5.96
CA SER A 288 1.97 19.77 5.72
C SER A 288 1.77 21.28 5.67
N VAL A 289 1.23 21.78 4.56
CA VAL A 289 0.87 23.19 4.32
C VAL A 289 -0.62 23.46 4.54
N HIS A 290 -1.44 22.42 4.52
CA HIS A 290 -2.86 22.42 4.85
C HIS A 290 -3.24 21.06 5.44
N ARG A 291 -4.48 20.91 5.86
CA ARG A 291 -4.98 19.65 6.38
C ARG A 291 -6.39 19.37 5.93
N LEU A 292 -6.74 18.11 5.82
CA LEU A 292 -8.09 17.58 5.78
C LEU A 292 -8.40 16.97 7.15
N ASP A 293 -9.63 17.04 7.58
CA ASP A 293 -10.07 16.39 8.81
C ASP A 293 -9.97 14.86 8.69
N MET A 294 -10.03 14.15 9.81
CA MET A 294 -9.82 12.71 9.86
C MET A 294 -10.76 11.97 8.91
N ASP A 295 -12.04 12.31 8.93
CA ASP A 295 -13.06 11.64 8.12
C ASP A 295 -13.18 12.17 6.69
N THR A 296 -12.52 13.28 6.37
CA THR A 296 -12.49 13.83 5.02
C THR A 296 -11.44 13.09 4.19
N SER A 297 -11.84 12.53 3.04
CA SER A 297 -10.94 11.96 2.03
C SER A 297 -10.62 12.97 0.93
N GLY A 298 -9.56 12.72 0.18
CA GLY A 298 -9.21 13.49 -1.01
C GLY A 298 -7.77 14.01 -1.04
N ILE A 299 -7.54 15.01 -1.88
CA ILE A 299 -6.21 15.51 -2.24
C ILE A 299 -5.58 16.27 -1.07
N LEU A 300 -4.39 15.82 -0.68
CA LEU A 300 -3.54 16.49 0.31
C LEU A 300 -2.16 16.76 -0.31
N VAL A 301 -1.76 18.04 -0.34
CA VAL A 301 -0.48 18.49 -0.88
C VAL A 301 0.48 18.76 0.28
N LEU A 302 1.72 18.27 0.16
CA LEU A 302 2.78 18.49 1.16
C LEU A 302 4.03 19.03 0.46
N GLY A 303 4.70 19.99 1.09
CA GLY A 303 5.99 20.51 0.63
C GLY A 303 7.13 19.69 1.21
N LEU A 304 7.99 19.16 0.37
CA LEU A 304 9.13 18.32 0.77
C LEU A 304 10.36 19.14 1.18
N THR A 305 10.49 20.33 0.63
CA THR A 305 11.58 21.26 0.92
C THR A 305 11.08 22.49 1.70
N LYS A 306 11.97 23.21 2.38
CA LYS A 306 11.60 24.45 3.07
C LYS A 306 11.06 25.51 2.11
N GLU A 307 11.56 25.55 0.88
CA GLU A 307 11.16 26.51 -0.14
C GLU A 307 9.76 26.19 -0.66
N SER A 308 9.51 24.96 -1.06
CA SER A 308 8.18 24.51 -1.52
C SER A 308 7.12 24.64 -0.43
N HIS A 309 7.44 24.26 0.82
CA HIS A 309 6.55 24.44 1.96
C HIS A 309 6.18 25.92 2.18
N ARG A 310 7.18 26.82 2.15
CA ARG A 310 6.93 28.27 2.30
C ARG A 310 6.05 28.79 1.17
N ASN A 311 6.37 28.44 -0.07
CA ASN A 311 5.63 28.89 -1.25
C ASN A 311 4.17 28.43 -1.19
N LEU A 312 3.94 27.15 -0.95
CA LEU A 312 2.58 26.59 -0.81
C LEU A 312 1.82 27.24 0.36
N SER A 313 2.48 27.43 1.51
CA SER A 313 1.86 28.06 2.69
C SER A 313 1.37 29.48 2.37
N ILE A 314 2.16 30.25 1.62
CA ILE A 314 1.76 31.60 1.16
C ILE A 314 0.56 31.52 0.25
N GLN A 315 0.52 30.59 -0.71
CA GLN A 315 -0.61 30.43 -1.62
C GLN A 315 -1.91 30.07 -0.85
N PHE A 316 -1.83 29.18 0.15
CA PHE A 316 -2.98 28.87 1.02
C PHE A 316 -3.40 30.08 1.87
N GLN A 317 -2.45 30.81 2.44
CA GLN A 317 -2.71 32.01 3.25
C GLN A 317 -3.36 33.12 2.42
N ASP A 318 -2.86 33.36 1.21
CA ASP A 318 -3.37 34.36 0.27
C ASP A 318 -4.66 33.93 -0.43
N ARG A 319 -5.21 32.76 -0.11
CA ARG A 319 -6.40 32.18 -0.75
C ARG A 319 -6.28 32.03 -2.28
N LYS A 320 -5.05 31.77 -2.78
CA LYS A 320 -4.79 31.55 -4.21
C LYS A 320 -5.06 30.11 -4.66
N VAL A 321 -5.24 29.22 -3.71
CA VAL A 321 -5.55 27.80 -3.98
C VAL A 321 -7.05 27.63 -4.11
N GLU A 322 -7.52 27.29 -5.31
CA GLU A 322 -8.89 26.86 -5.54
C GLU A 322 -9.11 25.47 -5.01
N LYS A 323 -10.18 25.28 -4.24
CA LYS A 323 -10.52 24.00 -3.61
C LYS A 323 -11.94 23.63 -3.91
N LYS A 324 -12.15 22.39 -4.35
CA LYS A 324 -13.47 21.84 -4.57
C LYS A 324 -13.66 20.61 -3.68
N TYR A 325 -14.83 20.54 -3.07
CA TYR A 325 -15.25 19.43 -2.23
C TYR A 325 -16.57 18.90 -2.72
N GLN A 326 -16.80 17.61 -2.54
CA GLN A 326 -18.14 17.04 -2.64
C GLN A 326 -18.60 16.66 -1.24
N ALA A 327 -19.81 17.06 -0.91
CA ALA A 327 -20.45 16.71 0.35
C ALA A 327 -21.77 16.01 0.09
N LEU A 328 -22.07 15.03 0.97
CA LEU A 328 -23.33 14.32 0.97
C LEU A 328 -24.16 14.83 2.15
N LEU A 329 -25.21 15.56 1.85
CA LEU A 329 -26.12 16.13 2.83
C LEU A 329 -27.27 15.16 3.08
N ARG A 330 -27.78 15.15 4.32
CA ARG A 330 -28.99 14.41 4.68
C ARG A 330 -30.23 15.19 4.21
N GLY A 331 -31.18 14.52 3.61
CA GLY A 331 -32.42 15.07 3.11
C GLY A 331 -32.33 15.60 1.68
N ARG A 332 -33.43 16.16 1.20
CA ARG A 332 -33.54 16.81 -0.12
C ARG A 332 -33.36 18.31 0.03
N LEU A 333 -32.40 18.87 -0.70
CA LEU A 333 -32.20 20.33 -0.70
C LEU A 333 -33.38 21.03 -1.39
N SER A 334 -33.95 20.42 -2.44
CA SER A 334 -35.11 20.91 -3.17
C SER A 334 -36.35 21.10 -2.29
N ASP A 335 -36.46 20.42 -1.14
CA ASP A 335 -37.54 20.63 -0.16
C ASP A 335 -37.35 21.90 0.69
N LYS A 336 -36.15 22.48 0.68
CA LYS A 336 -35.76 23.64 1.51
C LYS A 336 -35.57 24.92 0.69
N THR A 337 -35.14 24.76 -0.55
CA THR A 337 -34.91 25.90 -1.47
C THR A 337 -35.09 25.49 -2.93
N ASN A 338 -35.48 26.42 -3.75
CA ASN A 338 -35.53 26.27 -5.21
C ASN A 338 -34.19 26.60 -5.88
N GLU A 339 -33.19 27.00 -5.10
CA GLU A 339 -31.86 27.35 -5.63
C GLU A 339 -31.04 26.05 -5.87
N THR A 340 -30.34 26.03 -6.98
CA THR A 340 -29.39 24.93 -7.35
C THR A 340 -27.95 25.32 -7.13
N SER A 341 -27.68 26.56 -6.73
CA SER A 341 -26.35 27.07 -6.37
C SER A 341 -26.49 28.32 -5.52
N GLY A 342 -25.46 28.68 -4.78
CA GLY A 342 -25.46 29.87 -3.96
C GLY A 342 -24.15 30.06 -3.20
N ILE A 343 -24.16 31.11 -2.37
CA ILE A 343 -23.02 31.42 -1.47
C ILE A 343 -23.54 31.43 -0.03
N ILE A 344 -22.76 30.78 0.82
CA ILE A 344 -22.99 30.78 2.27
C ILE A 344 -21.86 31.56 2.92
N GLU A 345 -22.19 32.57 3.69
CA GLU A 345 -21.23 33.37 4.45
C GLU A 345 -21.60 33.36 5.92
N PHE A 346 -20.74 32.78 6.74
CA PHE A 346 -20.93 32.72 8.19
C PHE A 346 -19.68 33.17 8.93
N PRO A 347 -19.79 34.03 9.96
CA PRO A 347 -18.72 34.27 10.90
C PRO A 347 -18.57 33.06 11.83
N MET A 348 -17.45 32.35 11.71
CA MET A 348 -17.19 31.11 12.44
C MET A 348 -15.90 31.19 13.24
N ARG A 349 -15.90 30.56 14.39
CA ARG A 349 -14.68 30.30 15.18
C ARG A 349 -14.65 28.88 15.75
N VAL A 350 -13.47 28.46 16.15
CA VAL A 350 -13.29 27.16 16.81
C VAL A 350 -14.04 27.13 18.14
N ASP A 351 -14.82 26.08 18.38
CA ASP A 351 -15.31 25.76 19.70
C ASP A 351 -14.15 25.26 20.57
N LEU A 352 -13.74 26.06 21.53
CA LEU A 352 -12.59 25.76 22.38
C LEU A 352 -12.85 24.59 23.32
N GLU A 353 -14.10 24.37 23.70
CA GLU A 353 -14.53 23.33 24.65
C GLU A 353 -14.75 22.00 23.92
N ASN A 354 -15.24 22.04 22.67
CA ASN A 354 -15.57 20.85 21.87
C ASN A 354 -14.79 20.79 20.55
N ARG A 355 -13.46 20.89 20.59
CA ARG A 355 -12.66 20.73 19.39
C ARG A 355 -12.84 19.34 18.77
N PRO A 356 -12.96 19.21 17.43
CA PRO A 356 -12.59 20.18 16.39
C PRO A 356 -13.74 21.05 15.86
N TYR A 357 -14.87 21.08 16.50
CA TYR A 357 -16.05 21.78 16.00
C TYR A 357 -15.84 23.28 15.83
N GLN A 358 -16.58 23.86 14.87
CA GLN A 358 -16.68 25.29 14.62
C GLN A 358 -18.07 25.74 15.06
N ILE A 359 -18.14 26.93 15.65
CA ILE A 359 -19.42 27.56 16.05
C ILE A 359 -19.60 28.89 15.34
N TYR A 360 -20.86 29.22 15.11
CA TYR A 360 -21.26 30.55 14.64
C TYR A 360 -21.00 31.58 15.75
N ASP A 361 -20.36 32.68 15.42
CA ASP A 361 -20.07 33.74 16.36
C ASP A 361 -19.92 35.08 15.61
N GLU A 362 -20.88 35.98 15.80
CA GLU A 362 -20.91 37.27 15.13
C GLU A 362 -19.81 38.22 15.64
N GLU A 363 -19.40 38.07 16.88
CA GLU A 363 -18.49 39.04 17.53
C GLU A 363 -17.02 38.66 17.28
N TYR A 364 -16.68 37.37 17.40
CA TYR A 364 -15.30 36.89 17.32
C TYR A 364 -15.04 35.94 16.15
N GLY A 365 -16.08 35.63 15.39
CA GLY A 365 -15.97 34.75 14.21
C GLY A 365 -15.28 35.40 13.04
N ARG A 366 -14.57 34.61 12.26
CA ARG A 366 -14.03 35.01 10.95
C ARG A 366 -15.00 34.60 9.87
N ILE A 367 -15.28 35.49 8.90
CA ILE A 367 -16.15 35.17 7.76
C ILE A 367 -15.55 33.98 7.01
N ALA A 368 -16.31 32.91 6.96
CA ALA A 368 -16.08 31.75 6.10
C ALA A 368 -17.08 31.80 4.95
N THR A 369 -16.57 31.81 3.72
CA THR A 369 -17.39 31.86 2.50
C THR A 369 -17.30 30.49 1.82
N THR A 370 -18.45 29.93 1.47
CA THR A 370 -18.56 28.66 0.74
C THR A 370 -19.51 28.87 -0.43
N GLU A 371 -19.02 28.70 -1.65
CA GLU A 371 -19.85 28.56 -2.83
C GLU A 371 -20.33 27.12 -2.94
N TRP A 372 -21.59 26.91 -3.28
CA TRP A 372 -22.14 25.56 -3.39
C TRP A 372 -22.95 25.39 -4.67
N LYS A 373 -22.99 24.17 -5.18
CA LYS A 373 -23.78 23.78 -6.35
C LYS A 373 -24.39 22.40 -6.11
N LEU A 374 -25.69 22.28 -6.32
CA LEU A 374 -26.39 21.01 -6.32
C LEU A 374 -25.93 20.18 -7.53
N LEU A 375 -25.49 18.97 -7.27
CA LEU A 375 -25.11 18.00 -8.30
C LEU A 375 -26.24 17.02 -8.57
N GLU A 376 -26.75 16.36 -7.54
CA GLU A 376 -27.83 15.39 -7.66
C GLU A 376 -28.56 15.16 -6.33
N GLU A 377 -29.80 14.68 -6.42
CA GLU A 377 -30.56 14.16 -5.29
C GLU A 377 -30.98 12.73 -5.58
N PHE A 378 -30.84 11.84 -4.60
CA PHE A 378 -31.20 10.43 -4.74
C PHE A 378 -31.71 9.85 -3.41
N SER A 379 -32.54 8.80 -3.51
CA SER A 379 -32.97 8.02 -2.35
C SER A 379 -32.01 6.87 -2.09
N LEU A 380 -31.80 6.56 -0.82
CA LEU A 380 -31.15 5.34 -0.40
C LEU A 380 -32.17 4.21 -0.31
N ASP A 381 -31.74 2.95 -0.59
CA ASP A 381 -32.56 1.79 -0.32
C ASP A 381 -32.76 1.61 1.18
N GLU A 382 -33.96 1.19 1.59
CA GLU A 382 -34.34 1.03 3.01
C GLU A 382 -33.40 0.10 3.79
N ASP A 383 -32.75 -0.86 3.12
CA ASP A 383 -31.78 -1.78 3.70
C ASP A 383 -30.50 -1.10 4.23
N PHE A 384 -30.18 0.13 3.78
CA PHE A 384 -29.06 0.92 4.27
C PHE A 384 -29.35 1.68 5.57
N LEU A 385 -30.60 1.78 5.96
CA LEU A 385 -31.04 2.57 7.13
C LEU A 385 -31.27 1.68 8.34
N GLN A 386 -30.23 1.25 9.01
CA GLN A 386 -30.37 0.54 10.28
C GLN A 386 -31.01 1.44 11.34
N GLY A 387 -32.35 1.44 11.42
CA GLY A 387 -33.09 1.95 12.59
C GLY A 387 -33.54 3.41 12.55
N GLU A 388 -33.41 4.16 11.48
CA GLU A 388 -33.91 5.54 11.35
C GLU A 388 -35.20 5.61 10.49
N HIS A 389 -36.36 5.81 11.14
CA HIS A 389 -37.69 5.85 10.52
C HIS A 389 -38.22 7.29 10.27
N GLN A 390 -37.45 8.14 9.59
CA GLN A 390 -37.97 9.44 9.12
C GLN A 390 -37.83 9.53 7.60
N GLU A 391 -38.86 10.00 6.87
CA GLU A 391 -38.84 10.17 5.41
C GLU A 391 -37.63 11.00 4.92
N ASP A 392 -37.21 12.02 5.67
CA ASP A 392 -36.01 12.82 5.41
C ASP A 392 -34.71 12.00 5.49
N SER A 393 -34.71 10.82 6.10
CA SER A 393 -33.53 9.97 6.24
C SER A 393 -33.21 9.18 4.96
N LEU A 394 -34.18 8.94 4.09
CA LEU A 394 -34.02 8.20 2.84
C LEU A 394 -33.33 8.99 1.72
N TRP A 395 -33.40 10.31 1.78
CA TRP A 395 -32.85 11.16 0.74
C TRP A 395 -31.45 11.66 1.08
N ARG A 396 -30.65 11.78 0.03
CA ARG A 396 -29.32 12.43 0.07
C ARG A 396 -29.22 13.42 -1.08
N THR A 397 -28.57 14.54 -0.74
CA THR A 397 -28.23 15.57 -1.71
C THR A 397 -26.73 15.63 -1.84
N ARG A 398 -26.20 15.47 -3.05
CA ARG A 398 -24.79 15.67 -3.36
C ARG A 398 -24.57 17.10 -3.86
N VAL A 399 -23.65 17.82 -3.21
CA VAL A 399 -23.24 19.18 -3.56
C VAL A 399 -21.74 19.26 -3.80
N GLU A 400 -21.32 20.22 -4.65
CA GLU A 400 -19.93 20.61 -4.86
C GLU A 400 -19.68 21.97 -4.20
#